data_3f454901fc821de8f35bd096508a31cc
#
_entry.id   3f454901fc821de8f35bd096508a31cc
#
_cell.length_a   1.000
_cell.length_b   1.000
_cell.length_c   1.000
_cell.angle_alpha   90.00
_cell.angle_beta   90.00
_cell.angle_gamma   90.00
#
_symmetry.space_group_name_H-M   'P 1'
#
loop_
_entity.id
_entity.type
_entity.pdbx_description
1 polymer ?
#
loop_
_entity_poly.entity_id
_entity_poly.type
_entity_poly.pdbx_seq_one_letter_code
_entity_poly.pdbx_strand_id
1 'polypeptide(L)'
;MKKQTVFKMADGRQLMLCLTIRDMMALEQEIGKSLFSVIAEMGHGSLRSLDLRYTIAALRWALPRLQEEDVVIQLIEEHCAAGGTIDDINQALIETMLATGVFTRGKNDEAAAEDVKAKKK
;
A
#
# COMPACT_ATOMS: atom_id res chain seq x y z
N MET A 1 7.75 15.82 -5.08
CA MET A 1 7.97 14.87 -6.13
C MET A 1 7.23 13.58 -5.88
N LYS A 2 6.62 13.04 -6.90
CA LYS A 2 5.90 11.80 -6.76
C LYS A 2 6.83 10.63 -6.92
N LYS A 3 6.66 9.61 -6.11
CA LYS A 3 7.41 8.39 -6.24
C LYS A 3 6.47 7.30 -6.68
N GLN A 4 6.91 6.50 -7.61
CA GLN A 4 6.10 5.45 -8.18
C GLN A 4 6.67 4.09 -7.85
N THR A 5 5.78 3.12 -7.67
CA THR A 5 6.18 1.73 -7.53
C THR A 5 5.56 0.97 -8.68
N VAL A 6 6.22 -0.05 -9.13
CA VAL A 6 5.68 -0.89 -10.19
C VAL A 6 5.17 -2.17 -9.57
N PHE A 7 3.91 -2.49 -9.81
CA PHE A 7 3.35 -3.75 -9.36
C PHE A 7 3.16 -4.65 -10.58
N LYS A 8 3.80 -5.81 -10.57
CA LYS A 8 3.66 -6.74 -11.66
C LYS A 8 2.56 -7.72 -11.32
N MET A 9 1.51 -7.72 -12.10
CA MET A 9 0.40 -8.61 -11.89
C MET A 9 0.78 -10.04 -12.29
N ALA A 10 0.07 -11.00 -11.74
CA ALA A 10 0.35 -12.41 -12.02
C ALA A 10 0.21 -12.74 -13.50
N ASP A 11 -0.59 -11.98 -14.24
CA ASP A 11 -0.76 -12.21 -15.68
C ASP A 11 0.30 -11.49 -16.51
N GLY A 12 1.27 -10.84 -15.88
CA GLY A 12 2.37 -10.19 -16.59
C GLY A 12 2.22 -8.71 -16.83
N ARG A 13 1.03 -8.15 -16.61
CA ARG A 13 0.84 -6.71 -16.79
C ARG A 13 1.52 -5.97 -15.65
N GLN A 14 1.92 -4.75 -15.92
CA GLN A 14 2.54 -3.93 -14.89
C GLN A 14 1.66 -2.72 -14.63
N LEU A 15 1.49 -2.42 -13.37
CA LEU A 15 0.73 -1.24 -12.96
C LEU A 15 1.68 -0.28 -12.26
N MET A 16 1.57 1.00 -12.61
CA MET A 16 2.36 2.02 -11.94
C MET A 16 1.52 2.55 -10.81
N LEU A 17 2.02 2.47 -9.59
CA LEU A 17 1.30 2.91 -8.42
C LEU A 17 1.97 4.12 -7.81
N CYS A 18 1.18 5.09 -7.41
CA CYS A 18 1.70 6.32 -6.82
C CYS A 18 0.63 6.91 -5.91
N LEU A 19 1.01 7.31 -4.73
CA LEU A 19 0.10 7.97 -3.81
C LEU A 19 0.73 9.28 -3.36
N THR A 20 -0.01 10.36 -3.51
CA THR A 20 0.42 11.64 -2.97
C THR A 20 -0.17 11.78 -1.58
N ILE A 21 0.26 12.79 -0.84
CA ILE A 21 -0.32 13.04 0.48
C ILE A 21 -1.81 13.28 0.37
N ARG A 22 -2.24 14.02 -0.66
CA ARG A 22 -3.66 14.25 -0.84
C ARG A 22 -4.42 12.96 -1.09
N ASP A 23 -3.84 12.08 -1.90
CA ASP A 23 -4.47 10.79 -2.17
C ASP A 23 -4.58 9.98 -0.89
N MET A 24 -3.55 10.02 -0.05
CA MET A 24 -3.59 9.27 1.20
C MET A 24 -4.60 9.83 2.17
N MET A 25 -4.76 11.15 2.20
CA MET A 25 -5.78 11.75 3.05
C MET A 25 -7.18 11.34 2.61
N ALA A 26 -7.40 11.33 1.29
CA ALA A 26 -8.70 10.92 0.77
C ALA A 26 -8.95 9.44 1.06
N LEU A 27 -7.91 8.63 0.96
CA LEU A 27 -8.03 7.22 1.25
C LEU A 27 -8.37 6.99 2.71
N GLU A 28 -7.71 7.70 3.62
CA GLU A 28 -8.02 7.58 5.04
C GLU A 28 -9.49 7.89 5.32
N GLN A 29 -9.98 8.92 4.65
CA GLN A 29 -11.36 9.31 4.87
C GLN A 29 -12.30 8.24 4.33
N GLU A 30 -11.96 7.67 3.20
CA GLU A 30 -12.82 6.67 2.59
C GLU A 30 -12.87 5.38 3.39
N ILE A 31 -11.73 4.92 3.92
CA ILE A 31 -11.71 3.65 4.65
C ILE A 31 -11.98 3.82 6.15
N GLY A 32 -11.97 5.05 6.63
CA GLY A 32 -12.29 5.30 8.02
C GLY A 32 -11.22 4.88 9.01
N LYS A 33 -9.96 4.80 8.57
CA LYS A 33 -8.89 4.47 9.50
C LYS A 33 -7.60 5.12 9.05
N SER A 34 -6.71 5.32 10.00
CA SER A 34 -5.44 5.95 9.76
C SER A 34 -4.51 5.03 8.98
N LEU A 35 -3.79 5.57 8.00
CA LEU A 35 -2.82 4.77 7.28
C LEU A 35 -1.64 4.41 8.16
N PHE A 36 -1.32 5.21 9.18
CA PHE A 36 -0.30 4.80 10.14
C PHE A 36 -0.70 3.51 10.83
N SER A 37 -1.99 3.36 11.16
CA SER A 37 -2.48 2.13 11.76
C SER A 37 -2.36 0.96 10.80
N VAL A 38 -2.68 1.19 9.54
CA VAL A 38 -2.59 0.14 8.53
C VAL A 38 -1.16 -0.36 8.42
N ILE A 39 -0.21 0.56 8.34
CA ILE A 39 1.18 0.19 8.20
C ILE A 39 1.70 -0.49 9.46
N ALA A 40 1.26 -0.05 10.63
CA ALA A 40 1.67 -0.69 11.87
C ALA A 40 1.18 -2.13 11.94
N GLU A 41 -0.04 -2.38 11.49
CA GLU A 41 -0.56 -3.73 11.46
C GLU A 41 0.24 -4.61 10.52
N MET A 42 0.64 -4.06 9.38
CA MET A 42 1.45 -4.82 8.45
C MET A 42 2.82 -5.10 9.06
N GLY A 43 3.35 -4.18 9.83
CA GLY A 43 4.63 -4.37 10.49
C GLY A 43 4.60 -5.48 11.50
N HIS A 44 3.43 -5.81 12.01
CA HIS A 44 3.30 -6.94 12.92
C HIS A 44 2.91 -8.21 12.19
N GLY A 45 2.91 -8.17 10.87
CA GLY A 45 2.60 -9.35 10.08
C GLY A 45 1.12 -9.66 10.00
N SER A 46 0.27 -8.72 10.36
CA SER A 46 -1.15 -8.98 10.44
C SER A 46 -1.88 -8.47 9.21
N LEU A 47 -1.64 -9.09 8.08
CA LEU A 47 -2.34 -8.70 6.88
C LEU A 47 -3.81 -9.04 6.92
N ARG A 48 -4.18 -9.94 7.83
CA ARG A 48 -5.56 -10.37 7.89
C ARG A 48 -6.51 -9.31 8.37
N SER A 49 -6.00 -8.28 9.02
CA SER A 49 -6.88 -7.24 9.49
C SER A 49 -7.28 -6.29 8.38
N LEU A 50 -6.69 -6.41 7.20
CA LEU A 50 -7.05 -5.58 6.07
C LEU A 50 -8.19 -6.25 5.32
N ASP A 51 -9.21 -5.53 4.98
CA ASP A 51 -10.31 -6.11 4.24
C ASP A 51 -10.26 -5.68 2.78
N LEU A 52 -11.12 -6.27 1.98
CA LEU A 52 -11.12 -5.99 0.56
C LEU A 52 -11.48 -4.56 0.24
N ARG A 53 -12.26 -3.92 1.08
CA ARG A 53 -12.61 -2.52 0.84
C ARG A 53 -11.38 -1.64 0.90
N TYR A 54 -10.46 -1.95 1.84
CA TYR A 54 -9.21 -1.21 1.90
C TYR A 54 -8.43 -1.42 0.60
N THR A 55 -8.30 -2.65 0.16
CA THR A 55 -7.52 -2.94 -1.04
C THR A 55 -8.11 -2.25 -2.26
N ILE A 56 -9.41 -2.32 -2.42
CA ILE A 56 -10.08 -1.70 -3.54
C ILE A 56 -9.91 -0.18 -3.50
N ALA A 57 -10.13 0.42 -2.35
CA ALA A 57 -10.03 1.87 -2.22
C ALA A 57 -8.60 2.33 -2.47
N ALA A 58 -7.63 1.65 -1.86
CA ALA A 58 -6.25 2.05 -2.00
C ALA A 58 -5.77 1.94 -3.45
N LEU A 59 -6.18 0.89 -4.13
CA LEU A 59 -5.76 0.71 -5.51
C LEU A 59 -6.41 1.76 -6.41
N ARG A 60 -7.67 2.14 -6.12
CA ARG A 60 -8.32 3.19 -6.89
C ARG A 60 -7.52 4.48 -6.84
N TRP A 61 -7.01 4.85 -5.67
CA TRP A 61 -6.27 6.09 -5.52
C TRP A 61 -4.84 5.99 -6.00
N ALA A 62 -4.26 4.78 -5.99
CA ALA A 62 -2.86 4.61 -6.35
C ALA A 62 -2.62 4.53 -7.85
N LEU A 63 -3.63 4.18 -8.62
CA LEU A 63 -3.47 4.09 -10.07
C LEU A 63 -3.34 5.49 -10.67
N PRO A 64 -2.76 5.61 -11.87
CA PRO A 64 -2.49 6.93 -12.44
C PRO A 64 -3.68 7.85 -12.53
N ARG A 65 -4.86 7.30 -12.70
CA ARG A 65 -6.07 8.06 -12.63
C ARG A 65 -6.95 7.37 -11.65
N LEU A 66 -7.75 8.12 -10.91
CA LEU A 66 -8.71 7.53 -9.99
C LEU A 66 -9.65 6.66 -10.81
N GLN A 67 -9.70 5.38 -10.49
CA GLN A 67 -10.50 4.43 -11.24
C GLN A 67 -11.82 4.16 -10.55
N GLU A 68 -12.79 3.69 -11.31
CA GLU A 68 -14.02 3.28 -10.70
C GLU A 68 -13.86 1.94 -10.03
N GLU A 69 -14.70 1.71 -9.05
CA GLU A 69 -14.60 0.50 -8.25
C GLU A 69 -14.66 -0.76 -9.09
N ASP A 70 -15.55 -0.80 -10.08
CA ASP A 70 -15.70 -1.99 -10.90
C ASP A 70 -14.43 -2.31 -11.68
N VAL A 71 -13.74 -1.29 -12.13
CA VAL A 71 -12.49 -1.49 -12.87
C VAL A 71 -11.45 -2.14 -11.97
N VAL A 72 -11.37 -1.65 -10.73
CA VAL A 72 -10.38 -2.18 -9.81
C VAL A 72 -10.73 -3.59 -9.38
N ILE A 73 -12.01 -3.87 -9.15
CA ILE A 73 -12.44 -5.22 -8.81
C ILE A 73 -12.03 -6.18 -9.91
N GLN A 74 -12.23 -5.78 -11.16
CA GLN A 74 -11.85 -6.64 -12.27
C GLN A 74 -10.35 -6.89 -12.32
N LEU A 75 -9.55 -5.87 -12.06
CA LEU A 75 -8.09 -6.05 -12.03
C LEU A 75 -7.70 -7.06 -10.95
N ILE A 76 -8.32 -6.95 -9.77
CA ILE A 76 -8.03 -7.86 -8.68
C ILE A 76 -8.42 -9.28 -9.07
N GLU A 77 -9.59 -9.44 -9.68
CA GLU A 77 -10.04 -10.74 -10.07
C GLU A 77 -9.12 -11.36 -11.11
N GLU A 78 -8.63 -10.57 -12.04
CA GLU A 78 -7.73 -11.05 -13.07
C GLU A 78 -6.39 -11.48 -12.48
N HIS A 79 -5.89 -10.71 -11.52
CA HIS A 79 -4.64 -11.06 -10.86
C HIS A 79 -4.78 -12.37 -10.10
N CYS A 80 -5.87 -12.54 -9.38
CA CYS A 80 -6.07 -13.77 -8.61
C CYS A 80 -6.31 -14.97 -9.53
N ALA A 81 -7.02 -14.76 -10.63
CA ALA A 81 -7.28 -15.84 -11.57
C ALA A 81 -5.99 -16.34 -12.22
N ALA A 82 -4.99 -15.46 -12.31
CA ALA A 82 -3.70 -15.85 -12.91
C ALA A 82 -2.72 -16.39 -11.87
N GLY A 83 -3.17 -16.61 -10.64
CA GLY A 83 -2.33 -17.23 -9.62
C GLY A 83 -1.82 -16.26 -8.56
N GLY A 84 -2.18 -15.00 -8.64
CA GLY A 84 -1.75 -14.04 -7.64
C GLY A 84 -2.66 -14.03 -6.42
N THR A 85 -2.35 -13.19 -5.46
CA THR A 85 -3.12 -13.11 -4.23
C THR A 85 -3.39 -11.66 -3.87
N ILE A 86 -4.33 -11.47 -2.97
CA ILE A 86 -4.60 -10.14 -2.42
C ILE A 86 -3.39 -9.62 -1.64
N ASP A 87 -2.64 -10.51 -1.00
CA ASP A 87 -1.45 -10.09 -0.26
C ASP A 87 -0.44 -9.45 -1.18
N ASP A 88 -0.31 -9.91 -2.41
CA ASP A 88 0.61 -9.29 -3.37
C ASP A 88 0.26 -7.84 -3.57
N ILE A 89 -1.03 -7.58 -3.72
CA ILE A 89 -1.51 -6.23 -3.98
C ILE A 89 -1.33 -5.36 -2.74
N ASN A 90 -1.68 -5.89 -1.58
CA ASN A 90 -1.53 -5.12 -0.34
C ASN A 90 -0.08 -4.78 -0.07
N GLN A 91 0.83 -5.71 -0.36
CA GLN A 91 2.25 -5.46 -0.18
C GLN A 91 2.71 -4.32 -1.09
N ALA A 92 2.28 -4.33 -2.34
CA ALA A 92 2.64 -3.29 -3.28
C ALA A 92 2.08 -1.93 -2.86
N LEU A 93 0.88 -1.93 -2.31
CA LEU A 93 0.28 -0.68 -1.84
C LEU A 93 1.04 -0.11 -0.65
N ILE A 94 1.48 -0.97 0.26
CA ILE A 94 2.27 -0.52 1.40
C ILE A 94 3.60 0.03 0.91
N GLU A 95 4.23 -0.63 -0.03
CA GLU A 95 5.48 -0.13 -0.59
C GLU A 95 5.29 1.23 -1.23
N THR A 96 4.14 1.44 -1.88
CA THR A 96 3.84 2.72 -2.50
C THR A 96 3.70 3.81 -1.44
N MET A 97 3.07 3.49 -0.32
CA MET A 97 2.93 4.44 0.77
C MET A 97 4.28 4.75 1.39
N LEU A 98 5.11 3.73 1.61
CA LEU A 98 6.42 3.95 2.20
C LEU A 98 7.33 4.74 1.27
N ALA A 99 7.15 4.59 -0.03
CA ALA A 99 7.97 5.32 -0.99
C ALA A 99 7.75 6.82 -0.92
N THR A 100 6.65 7.28 -0.34
CA THR A 100 6.42 8.71 -0.22
C THR A 100 7.34 9.35 0.80
N GLY A 101 7.92 8.55 1.69
CA GLY A 101 8.78 9.08 2.75
C GLY A 101 8.02 9.52 3.99
N VAL A 102 6.71 9.53 3.93
CA VAL A 102 5.91 10.03 5.04
C VAL A 102 6.02 9.11 6.26
N PHE A 103 6.14 7.81 6.03
CA PHE A 103 6.11 6.84 7.11
C PHE A 103 7.45 6.22 7.44
N THR A 104 8.49 6.50 6.67
CA THR A 104 9.71 5.72 6.80
C THR A 104 10.51 6.04 8.03
N ARG A 105 10.29 7.22 8.57
CA ARG A 105 11.09 7.59 9.68
C ARG A 105 10.90 6.68 10.84
N GLY A 106 9.72 6.33 11.15
CA GLY A 106 9.51 5.48 12.23
C GLY A 106 10.12 4.16 12.08
N LYS A 107 10.16 3.65 10.85
CA LYS A 107 10.72 2.44 10.69
C LYS A 107 12.17 2.47 10.80
N ASN A 108 12.78 3.46 10.30
CA ASN A 108 14.14 3.53 10.44
C ASN A 108 14.56 3.57 11.79
N ASP A 109 13.75 4.00 12.63
CA ASP A 109 14.17 4.08 13.92
C ASP A 109 14.33 2.82 14.50
N GLU A 110 13.74 1.85 14.00
CA GLU A 110 14.04 0.72 14.52
C GLU A 110 15.11 0.26 13.95
N ALA A 111 15.31 0.59 12.84
CA ALA A 111 16.45 0.23 12.31
C ALA A 111 17.39 1.04 12.90
N ALA A 112 17.14 2.12 13.00
CA ALA A 112 18.04 2.90 13.52
C ALA A 112 17.89 2.74 14.84
N ALA A 113 17.02 2.37 15.16
CA ALA A 113 16.96 2.20 16.40
C ALA A 113 17.40 0.94 16.65
N GLU A 114 17.65 0.61 15.97
CA GLU A 114 18.18 -0.11 16.05
C GLU A 114 19.23 0.13 15.89
N ASP A 115 19.46 0.56 15.68
CA ASP A 115 20.24 1.16 15.64
C ASP A 115 20.39 1.89 16.36
N VAL A 116 20.02 1.82 16.61
CA VAL A 116 19.96 2.59 17.19
C VAL A 116 19.89 2.29 17.92
N LYS A 117 19.64 1.68 18.01
CA LYS A 117 19.47 1.67 18.49
C LYS A 117 20.04 1.66 18.77
N ALA A 118 20.47 1.27 18.60
CA ALA A 118 20.82 1.62 18.62
C ALA A 118 21.32 2.09 18.85
N LYS A 119 21.39 2.23 18.79
CA LYS A 119 21.55 3.02 18.86
C LYS A 119 21.55 3.47 19.38
N LYS A 120 21.14 3.30 19.51
CA LYS A 120 20.78 3.90 19.85
C LYS A 120 20.82 4.21 20.35
N LYS A 121 20.90 3.98 20.74
CA LYS A 121 20.60 4.49 21.04
C LYS A 121 20.55 4.86 21.30
#